data_ca2112daaff1c2f4ce189f04f4d08fdb
#
_entry.id   ca2112daaff1c2f4ce189f04f4d08fdb
#
_cell.length_a   1.000
_cell.length_b   1.000
_cell.length_c   1.000
_cell.angle_alpha   90.00
_cell.angle_beta   90.00
_cell.angle_gamma   90.00
#
_symmetry.space_group_name_H-M   'P 1'
#
loop_
_entity.id
_entity.type
_entity.pdbx_description
1 polymer ?
#
loop_
_entity_poly.entity_id
_entity_poly.type
_entity_poly.pdbx_seq_one_letter_code
_entity_poly.pdbx_strand_id
1 'polypeptide(L)'
;IKTSLDFSSNRWPGVPYPYSKMTIFRGFADMEYPMMANDSAQESPEMQEFVAAHEIMHSYFPFYMGINERRYAFMEEGWTTAFEYLFNAETFNKALAENWFKNFRVRGWLRNMSSDADIPIMTPENVLTGNGYGNNKYGRAALGYLAMKDLLGDAEFKRVLHGFIDRWHGKHPTPWDMFNSFNNISGKDMNWFWNSWFFTYGYIDLAVAGIEKRTDGSAVTIKNAGGFPAPVNIVVTFEDN
;
A
#
# COMPACT_ATOMS: atom_id res chain seq x y z
N ILE A 1 -16.35 -8.72 10.61
CA ILE A 1 -16.57 -7.35 11.13
C ILE A 1 -15.78 -7.09 12.40
N LYS A 2 -16.00 -7.88 13.48
CA LYS A 2 -15.32 -7.63 14.77
C LYS A 2 -13.79 -7.72 14.63
N THR A 3 -13.29 -8.76 13.99
CA THR A 3 -11.85 -8.97 13.73
C THR A 3 -11.26 -7.78 12.96
N SER A 4 -11.95 -7.34 11.90
CA SER A 4 -11.50 -6.22 11.07
C SER A 4 -11.51 -4.89 11.83
N LEU A 5 -12.56 -4.63 12.63
CA LEU A 5 -12.63 -3.43 13.48
C LEU A 5 -11.58 -3.43 14.60
N ASP A 6 -11.31 -4.59 15.20
CA ASP A 6 -10.25 -4.73 16.22
C ASP A 6 -8.88 -4.50 15.61
N PHE A 7 -8.60 -5.12 14.46
CA PHE A 7 -7.35 -4.93 13.74
C PHE A 7 -7.14 -3.46 13.33
N SER A 8 -8.13 -2.85 12.68
CA SER A 8 -8.02 -1.48 12.22
C SER A 8 -7.83 -0.48 13.36
N SER A 9 -8.49 -0.69 14.47
CA SER A 9 -8.41 0.19 15.63
C SER A 9 -7.12 0.02 16.43
N ASN A 10 -6.53 -1.18 16.49
CA ASN A 10 -5.42 -1.49 17.39
C ASN A 10 -4.11 -1.82 16.67
N ARG A 11 -4.18 -2.26 15.39
CA ARG A 11 -3.01 -2.69 14.61
C ARG A 11 -2.70 -1.72 13.49
N TRP A 12 -3.47 -1.72 12.40
CA TRP A 12 -3.26 -0.88 11.22
C TRP A 12 -4.59 -0.38 10.63
N PRO A 13 -4.78 0.94 10.48
CA PRO A 13 -3.88 2.05 10.83
C PRO A 13 -3.61 2.21 12.32
N GLY A 14 -4.33 1.52 13.19
CA GLY A 14 -4.15 1.57 14.64
C GLY A 14 -4.70 2.88 15.24
N VAL A 15 -5.76 3.40 14.65
CA VAL A 15 -6.53 4.56 15.11
C VAL A 15 -7.93 4.08 15.48
N PRO A 16 -8.50 4.50 16.61
CA PRO A 16 -9.84 4.09 16.99
C PRO A 16 -10.85 4.28 15.85
N TYR A 17 -11.76 3.32 15.70
CA TYR A 17 -12.78 3.40 14.64
C TYR A 17 -13.56 4.72 14.76
N PRO A 18 -13.60 5.53 13.69
CA PRO A 18 -14.03 6.94 13.80
C PRO A 18 -15.54 7.14 13.89
N TYR A 19 -16.33 6.09 13.78
CA TYR A 19 -17.79 6.17 13.74
C TYR A 19 -18.44 5.37 14.84
N SER A 20 -19.72 5.62 15.12
CA SER A 20 -20.46 4.98 16.20
C SER A 20 -20.87 3.53 15.91
N LYS A 21 -20.89 3.14 14.63
CA LYS A 21 -21.31 1.79 14.18
C LYS A 21 -20.71 1.46 12.81
N MET A 22 -20.65 0.17 12.51
CA MET A 22 -20.39 -0.38 11.18
C MET A 22 -21.47 -1.39 10.82
N THR A 23 -22.01 -1.27 9.63
CA THR A 23 -23.02 -2.18 9.09
C THR A 23 -22.49 -2.82 7.81
N ILE A 24 -22.52 -4.15 7.73
CA ILE A 24 -22.29 -4.86 6.48
C ILE A 24 -23.65 -5.27 5.94
N PHE A 25 -23.96 -4.81 4.74
CA PHE A 25 -25.15 -5.18 3.99
C PHE A 25 -24.76 -6.20 2.91
N ARG A 26 -25.41 -7.33 2.89
CA ARG A 26 -25.19 -8.34 1.84
C ARG A 26 -25.94 -7.95 0.57
N GLY A 27 -25.23 -7.46 -0.43
CA GLY A 27 -25.75 -6.96 -1.69
C GLY A 27 -25.09 -7.57 -2.92
N PHE A 28 -24.93 -6.78 -3.97
CA PHE A 28 -24.44 -7.25 -5.28
C PHE A 28 -23.07 -6.69 -5.66
N ALA A 29 -22.52 -5.81 -4.85
CA ALA A 29 -21.24 -5.16 -5.13
C ALA A 29 -20.40 -5.16 -3.87
N ASP A 30 -19.11 -5.13 -4.04
CA ASP A 30 -18.14 -4.90 -2.98
C ASP A 30 -17.88 -3.40 -3.01
N MET A 31 -18.46 -2.65 -2.04
CA MET A 31 -18.51 -1.20 -2.10
C MET A 31 -18.64 -0.58 -0.71
N GLU A 32 -17.83 0.41 -0.48
CA GLU A 32 -17.74 1.18 0.75
C GLU A 32 -18.75 2.33 0.80
N TYR A 33 -19.16 2.64 2.02
CA TYR A 33 -19.96 3.83 2.40
C TYR A 33 -19.58 4.26 3.81
N PRO A 34 -19.82 5.52 4.21
CA PRO A 34 -19.64 5.90 5.60
C PRO A 34 -20.48 5.03 6.55
N MET A 35 -19.82 4.33 7.46
CA MET A 35 -20.45 3.41 8.44
C MET A 35 -21.19 2.20 7.85
N MET A 36 -21.04 1.91 6.56
CA MET A 36 -21.69 0.76 5.92
C MET A 36 -20.81 0.23 4.79
N ALA A 37 -20.82 -1.09 4.57
CA ALA A 37 -20.31 -1.72 3.37
C ALA A 37 -21.37 -2.60 2.74
N ASN A 38 -21.34 -2.67 1.40
CA ASN A 38 -22.20 -3.55 0.61
C ASN A 38 -21.33 -4.67 0.05
N ASP A 39 -21.34 -5.83 0.70
CA ASP A 39 -20.52 -6.97 0.31
C ASP A 39 -21.35 -7.99 -0.48
N SER A 40 -20.82 -8.43 -1.60
CA SER A 40 -21.36 -9.58 -2.34
C SER A 40 -21.03 -10.91 -1.64
N ALA A 41 -21.70 -11.99 -2.04
CA ALA A 41 -21.37 -13.31 -1.53
C ALA A 41 -20.08 -13.81 -2.15
N GLN A 42 -19.12 -14.19 -1.33
CA GLN A 42 -17.83 -14.73 -1.76
C GLN A 42 -17.82 -16.27 -1.72
N GLU A 43 -16.82 -16.86 -2.41
CA GLU A 43 -16.70 -18.33 -2.56
C GLU A 43 -16.31 -19.04 -1.26
N SER A 44 -15.64 -18.36 -0.34
CA SER A 44 -15.22 -18.91 0.95
C SER A 44 -15.39 -17.91 2.09
N PRO A 45 -15.47 -18.38 3.35
CA PRO A 45 -15.48 -17.50 4.52
C PRO A 45 -14.25 -16.59 4.60
N GLU A 46 -13.07 -17.09 4.23
CA GLU A 46 -11.84 -16.33 4.23
C GLU A 46 -11.87 -15.18 3.20
N MET A 47 -12.40 -15.47 2.01
CA MET A 47 -12.58 -14.46 0.97
C MET A 47 -13.67 -13.45 1.39
N GLN A 48 -14.72 -13.88 2.06
CA GLN A 48 -15.73 -12.96 2.61
C GLN A 48 -15.11 -12.03 3.66
N GLU A 49 -14.22 -12.54 4.51
CA GLU A 49 -13.55 -11.74 5.53
C GLU A 49 -12.50 -10.79 4.90
N PHE A 50 -11.82 -11.25 3.85
CA PHE A 50 -10.90 -10.43 3.04
C PHE A 50 -11.61 -9.19 2.47
N VAL A 51 -12.75 -9.39 1.77
CA VAL A 51 -13.53 -8.30 1.18
C VAL A 51 -14.08 -7.39 2.28
N ALA A 52 -14.71 -7.95 3.29
CA ALA A 52 -15.26 -7.17 4.40
C ALA A 52 -14.20 -6.33 5.13
N ALA A 53 -12.98 -6.84 5.28
CA ALA A 53 -11.89 -6.09 5.87
C ALA A 53 -11.48 -4.91 4.98
N HIS A 54 -11.41 -5.11 3.67
CA HIS A 54 -11.12 -4.06 2.70
C HIS A 54 -12.15 -2.92 2.81
N GLU A 55 -13.44 -3.25 2.71
CA GLU A 55 -14.52 -2.26 2.76
C GLU A 55 -14.62 -1.54 4.12
N ILE A 56 -14.30 -2.22 5.23
CA ILE A 56 -14.23 -1.58 6.55
C ILE A 56 -13.08 -0.58 6.64
N MET A 57 -11.93 -0.87 6.03
CA MET A 57 -10.76 0.03 6.04
C MET A 57 -11.04 1.37 5.34
N HIS A 58 -11.96 1.39 4.38
CA HIS A 58 -12.43 2.61 3.75
C HIS A 58 -13.06 3.61 4.73
N SER A 59 -13.49 3.16 5.91
CA SER A 59 -13.94 4.07 6.97
C SER A 59 -12.86 5.10 7.37
N TYR A 60 -11.59 4.75 7.23
CA TYR A 60 -10.45 5.66 7.47
C TYR A 60 -10.05 6.42 6.20
N PHE A 61 -9.91 5.69 5.07
CA PHE A 61 -9.54 6.20 3.76
C PHE A 61 -10.55 5.71 2.72
N PRO A 62 -11.47 6.53 2.15
CA PRO A 62 -11.39 8.00 2.13
C PRO A 62 -12.12 8.70 3.26
N PHE A 63 -13.06 8.07 3.98
CA PHE A 63 -14.14 8.79 4.68
C PHE A 63 -13.67 9.63 5.85
N TYR A 64 -12.93 9.07 6.80
CA TYR A 64 -12.45 9.83 7.96
C TYR A 64 -11.49 10.95 7.57
N MET A 65 -10.65 10.72 6.57
CA MET A 65 -9.72 11.73 6.06
C MET A 65 -10.41 12.76 5.16
N GLY A 66 -11.49 12.39 4.46
CA GLY A 66 -12.16 13.21 3.46
C GLY A 66 -11.38 13.26 2.13
N ILE A 67 -10.80 12.15 1.70
CA ILE A 67 -10.03 12.08 0.44
C ILE A 67 -10.95 12.33 -0.76
N ASN A 68 -10.46 13.07 -1.76
CA ASN A 68 -11.11 13.18 -3.05
C ASN A 68 -10.77 11.95 -3.90
N GLU A 69 -11.56 10.89 -3.75
CA GLU A 69 -11.39 9.60 -4.40
C GLU A 69 -11.45 9.71 -5.95
N ARG A 70 -12.29 10.60 -6.46
CA ARG A 70 -12.44 10.85 -7.91
C ARG A 70 -11.21 11.49 -8.57
N ARG A 71 -10.30 11.98 -7.77
CA ARG A 71 -9.06 12.58 -8.26
C ARG A 71 -7.83 11.83 -7.80
N TYR A 72 -7.83 11.32 -6.59
CA TYR A 72 -6.66 10.74 -5.93
C TYR A 72 -6.98 9.37 -5.32
N ALA A 73 -7.62 8.49 -6.10
CA ALA A 73 -8.04 7.17 -5.64
C ALA A 73 -6.91 6.33 -5.02
N PHE A 74 -5.66 6.56 -5.40
CA PHE A 74 -4.53 5.89 -4.79
C PHE A 74 -4.34 6.25 -3.28
N MET A 75 -4.82 7.42 -2.83
CA MET A 75 -4.82 7.81 -1.42
C MET A 75 -5.93 7.13 -0.61
N GLU A 76 -6.84 6.48 -1.26
CA GLU A 76 -7.94 5.71 -0.71
C GLU A 76 -7.66 4.23 -0.88
N GLU A 77 -7.84 3.71 -2.07
CA GLU A 77 -7.69 2.30 -2.42
C GLU A 77 -6.28 1.76 -2.13
N GLY A 78 -5.26 2.58 -2.35
CA GLY A 78 -3.89 2.21 -2.05
C GLY A 78 -3.63 1.97 -0.58
N TRP A 79 -4.12 2.85 0.29
CA TRP A 79 -4.04 2.67 1.74
C TRP A 79 -4.85 1.48 2.21
N THR A 80 -6.10 1.38 1.75
CA THR A 80 -7.00 0.28 2.08
C THR A 80 -6.40 -1.06 1.66
N THR A 81 -5.85 -1.16 0.45
CA THR A 81 -5.17 -2.37 -0.05
C THR A 81 -3.90 -2.69 0.76
N ALA A 82 -3.13 -1.70 1.20
CA ALA A 82 -1.98 -1.94 2.05
C ALA A 82 -2.40 -2.51 3.41
N PHE A 83 -3.45 -1.98 4.02
CA PHE A 83 -3.99 -2.50 5.29
C PHE A 83 -4.67 -3.86 5.12
N GLU A 84 -5.36 -4.11 4.00
CA GLU A 84 -5.89 -5.41 3.59
C GLU A 84 -4.79 -6.49 3.63
N TYR A 85 -3.64 -6.22 3.02
CA TYR A 85 -2.51 -7.13 3.06
C TYR A 85 -2.02 -7.41 4.48
N LEU A 86 -1.86 -6.37 5.29
CA LEU A 86 -1.42 -6.50 6.68
C LEU A 86 -2.44 -7.25 7.54
N PHE A 87 -3.73 -7.01 7.33
CA PHE A 87 -4.82 -7.75 7.97
C PHE A 87 -4.76 -9.24 7.63
N ASN A 88 -4.65 -9.56 6.36
CA ASN A 88 -4.62 -10.96 5.91
C ASN A 88 -3.39 -11.71 6.45
N ALA A 89 -2.23 -11.04 6.49
CA ALA A 89 -0.99 -11.63 7.00
C ALA A 89 -1.08 -11.96 8.49
N GLU A 90 -1.78 -11.15 9.28
CA GLU A 90 -1.95 -11.35 10.71
C GLU A 90 -3.13 -12.29 11.04
N THR A 91 -4.24 -12.17 10.32
CA THR A 91 -5.47 -12.92 10.61
C THR A 91 -5.41 -14.37 10.11
N PHE A 92 -4.87 -14.57 8.93
CA PHE A 92 -4.78 -15.91 8.33
C PHE A 92 -3.35 -16.45 8.43
N ASN A 93 -2.50 -16.07 7.51
CA ASN A 93 -1.05 -16.29 7.54
C ASN A 93 -0.36 -15.51 6.41
N LYS A 94 0.93 -15.29 6.58
CA LYS A 94 1.73 -14.50 5.63
C LYS A 94 1.74 -15.09 4.21
N ALA A 95 1.84 -16.40 4.06
CA ALA A 95 1.92 -17.05 2.74
C ALA A 95 0.62 -16.86 1.95
N LEU A 96 -0.54 -16.98 2.60
CA LEU A 96 -1.84 -16.73 1.98
C LEU A 96 -2.00 -15.26 1.59
N ALA A 97 -1.64 -14.35 2.49
CA ALA A 97 -1.68 -12.91 2.23
C ALA A 97 -0.80 -12.52 1.04
N GLU A 98 0.43 -13.00 0.97
CA GLU A 98 1.34 -12.79 -0.16
C GLU A 98 0.77 -13.35 -1.47
N ASN A 99 0.17 -14.54 -1.42
CA ASN A 99 -0.44 -15.15 -2.59
C ASN A 99 -1.62 -14.33 -3.12
N TRP A 100 -2.52 -13.89 -2.24
CA TRP A 100 -3.66 -13.04 -2.62
C TRP A 100 -3.20 -11.69 -3.13
N PHE A 101 -2.33 -11.00 -2.40
CA PHE A 101 -1.79 -9.71 -2.81
C PHE A 101 -1.10 -9.79 -4.18
N LYS A 102 -0.25 -10.79 -4.39
CA LYS A 102 0.39 -11.03 -5.68
C LYS A 102 -0.62 -11.26 -6.81
N ASN A 103 -1.63 -12.10 -6.57
CA ASN A 103 -2.57 -12.49 -7.61
C ASN A 103 -3.58 -11.39 -7.94
N PHE A 104 -4.13 -10.70 -6.94
CA PHE A 104 -5.20 -9.73 -7.13
C PHE A 104 -4.67 -8.30 -7.35
N ARG A 105 -3.50 -7.95 -6.78
CA ARG A 105 -3.02 -6.56 -6.73
C ARG A 105 -1.76 -6.31 -7.56
N VAL A 106 -0.85 -7.28 -7.69
CA VAL A 106 0.47 -7.07 -8.31
C VAL A 106 0.54 -7.60 -9.75
N ARG A 107 -0.04 -8.77 -10.02
CA ARG A 107 0.06 -9.42 -11.34
C ARG A 107 -0.48 -8.57 -12.50
N GLY A 108 -1.52 -7.80 -12.26
CA GLY A 108 -2.08 -6.88 -13.27
C GLY A 108 -1.03 -5.87 -13.73
N TRP A 109 -0.38 -5.21 -12.78
CA TRP A 109 0.69 -4.27 -13.08
C TRP A 109 1.88 -4.92 -13.77
N LEU A 110 2.37 -6.07 -13.26
CA LEU A 110 3.50 -6.78 -13.88
C LEU A 110 3.25 -7.15 -15.36
N ARG A 111 2.01 -7.49 -15.73
CA ARG A 111 1.65 -7.79 -17.13
C ARG A 111 1.58 -6.54 -18.01
N ASN A 112 1.38 -5.38 -17.41
CA ASN A 112 1.19 -4.12 -18.12
C ASN A 112 2.42 -3.20 -18.08
N MET A 113 3.54 -3.66 -17.47
CA MET A 113 4.78 -2.88 -17.46
C MET A 113 5.22 -2.54 -18.87
N SER A 114 5.64 -1.29 -19.08
CA SER A 114 6.03 -0.74 -20.38
C SER A 114 4.91 -0.69 -21.43
N SER A 115 3.64 -0.80 -21.01
CA SER A 115 2.47 -0.58 -21.89
C SER A 115 1.82 0.78 -21.59
N ASP A 116 0.80 1.13 -22.36
CA ASP A 116 -0.01 2.36 -22.15
C ASP A 116 -0.76 2.37 -20.79
N ALA A 117 -0.86 1.22 -20.13
CA ALA A 117 -1.43 1.09 -18.79
C ALA A 117 -0.39 1.25 -17.66
N ASP A 118 0.89 1.36 -17.97
CA ASP A 118 1.97 1.64 -17.03
C ASP A 118 2.18 3.15 -16.93
N ILE A 119 1.42 3.78 -16.06
CA ILE A 119 1.37 5.24 -15.88
C ILE A 119 1.68 5.60 -14.42
N PRO A 120 2.23 6.80 -14.14
CA PRO A 120 2.53 7.22 -12.77
C PRO A 120 1.31 7.16 -11.84
N ILE A 121 1.52 6.77 -10.58
CA ILE A 121 0.44 6.70 -9.57
C ILE A 121 -0.28 8.05 -9.40
N MET A 122 0.46 9.16 -9.54
CA MET A 122 -0.09 10.53 -9.44
C MET A 122 -1.02 10.92 -10.59
N THR A 123 -1.18 10.08 -11.62
CA THR A 123 -2.14 10.36 -12.70
C THR A 123 -3.56 10.42 -12.14
N PRO A 124 -4.29 11.53 -12.37
CA PRO A 124 -5.64 11.68 -11.83
C PRO A 124 -6.59 10.58 -12.32
N GLU A 125 -7.43 10.07 -11.43
CA GLU A 125 -8.31 8.93 -11.74
C GLU A 125 -9.22 9.19 -12.93
N ASN A 126 -9.72 10.39 -13.08
CA ASN A 126 -10.65 10.75 -14.15
C ASN A 126 -10.06 10.65 -15.57
N VAL A 127 -8.74 10.46 -15.70
CA VAL A 127 -8.07 10.19 -16.99
C VAL A 127 -7.56 8.76 -17.10
N LEU A 128 -7.71 7.95 -16.05
CA LEU A 128 -7.34 6.54 -16.06
C LEU A 128 -8.41 5.70 -16.73
N THR A 129 -8.01 4.73 -17.53
CA THR A 129 -8.91 3.78 -18.18
C THR A 129 -8.40 2.35 -18.09
N GLY A 130 -9.31 1.39 -18.08
CA GLY A 130 -8.99 -0.03 -18.17
C GLY A 130 -8.01 -0.50 -17.08
N ASN A 131 -6.96 -1.20 -17.50
CA ASN A 131 -5.98 -1.78 -16.57
C ASN A 131 -5.17 -0.73 -15.79
N GLY A 132 -4.93 0.44 -16.35
CA GLY A 132 -4.23 1.53 -15.68
C GLY A 132 -4.93 1.99 -14.41
N TYR A 133 -6.26 2.00 -14.43
CA TYR A 133 -7.09 2.32 -13.28
C TYR A 133 -6.84 1.35 -12.11
N GLY A 134 -7.05 0.04 -12.32
CA GLY A 134 -6.86 -0.96 -11.27
C GLY A 134 -5.41 -1.07 -10.79
N ASN A 135 -4.44 -1.02 -11.71
CA ASN A 135 -3.03 -1.13 -11.35
C ASN A 135 -2.56 0.02 -10.45
N ASN A 136 -2.93 1.25 -10.77
CA ASN A 136 -2.42 2.43 -10.08
C ASN A 136 -3.05 2.64 -8.72
N LYS A 137 -4.37 2.59 -8.64
CA LYS A 137 -5.06 2.93 -7.40
C LYS A 137 -4.92 1.87 -6.31
N TYR A 138 -4.92 0.59 -6.70
CA TYR A 138 -4.79 -0.53 -5.74
C TYR A 138 -3.34 -0.99 -5.55
N GLY A 139 -2.88 -1.84 -6.47
CA GLY A 139 -1.68 -2.64 -6.26
C GLY A 139 -0.40 -1.83 -6.19
N ARG A 140 -0.17 -0.94 -7.15
CA ARG A 140 1.08 -0.16 -7.23
C ARG A 140 1.18 0.85 -6.10
N ALA A 141 0.08 1.51 -5.75
CA ALA A 141 0.04 2.43 -4.61
C ALA A 141 0.28 1.69 -3.29
N ALA A 142 -0.39 0.56 -3.07
CA ALA A 142 -0.19 -0.27 -1.88
C ALA A 142 1.26 -0.76 -1.75
N LEU A 143 1.90 -1.18 -2.86
CA LEU A 143 3.33 -1.52 -2.87
C LEU A 143 4.19 -0.33 -2.42
N GLY A 144 3.90 0.88 -2.89
CA GLY A 144 4.59 2.09 -2.46
C GLY A 144 4.46 2.34 -0.95
N TYR A 145 3.26 2.19 -0.39
CA TYR A 145 3.03 2.37 1.05
C TYR A 145 3.69 1.28 1.89
N LEU A 146 3.65 0.03 1.44
CA LEU A 146 4.34 -1.07 2.11
C LEU A 146 5.87 -0.92 2.03
N ALA A 147 6.41 -0.49 0.89
CA ALA A 147 7.84 -0.19 0.74
C ALA A 147 8.29 0.96 1.67
N MET A 148 7.44 1.97 1.86
CA MET A 148 7.70 3.04 2.82
C MET A 148 7.66 2.53 4.26
N LYS A 149 6.72 1.64 4.58
CA LYS A 149 6.65 0.98 5.89
C LYS A 149 7.94 0.21 6.18
N ASP A 150 8.45 -0.55 5.20
CA ASP A 150 9.71 -1.27 5.33
C ASP A 150 10.90 -0.33 5.48
N LEU A 151 10.91 0.78 4.74
CA LEU A 151 11.98 1.79 4.79
C LEU A 151 12.06 2.50 6.14
N LEU A 152 10.92 2.84 6.73
CA LEU A 152 10.86 3.55 8.02
C LEU A 152 10.92 2.60 9.22
N GLY A 153 10.50 1.34 9.04
CA GLY A 153 10.22 0.40 10.10
C GLY A 153 8.86 0.66 10.77
N ASP A 154 8.26 -0.37 11.35
CA ASP A 154 6.89 -0.37 11.84
C ASP A 154 6.58 0.77 12.83
N ALA A 155 7.44 0.98 13.80
CA ALA A 155 7.22 1.97 14.86
C ALA A 155 7.21 3.40 14.31
N GLU A 156 8.20 3.73 13.47
CA GLU A 156 8.31 5.06 12.88
C GLU A 156 7.23 5.29 11.82
N PHE A 157 6.95 4.30 10.97
CA PHE A 157 5.87 4.39 10.00
C PHE A 157 4.52 4.65 10.68
N LYS A 158 4.22 3.91 11.77
CA LYS A 158 2.99 4.11 12.54
C LYS A 158 2.90 5.52 13.14
N ARG A 159 4.01 6.01 13.71
CA ARG A 159 4.08 7.37 14.27
C ARG A 159 3.82 8.44 13.21
N VAL A 160 4.40 8.28 12.05
CA VAL A 160 4.24 9.21 10.92
C VAL A 160 2.81 9.16 10.37
N LEU A 161 2.26 7.95 10.19
CA LEU A 161 0.89 7.74 9.72
C LEU A 161 -0.14 8.37 10.68
N HIS A 162 0.03 8.14 11.99
CA HIS A 162 -0.84 8.76 13.00
C HIS A 162 -0.75 10.28 12.96
N GLY A 163 0.45 10.84 12.85
CA GLY A 163 0.61 12.29 12.75
C GLY A 163 0.00 12.88 11.47
N PHE A 164 -0.01 12.13 10.36
CA PHE A 164 -0.73 12.51 9.15
C PHE A 164 -2.24 12.48 9.37
N ILE A 165 -2.78 11.40 9.95
CA ILE A 165 -4.21 11.25 10.25
C ILE A 165 -4.65 12.36 11.22
N ASP A 166 -3.96 12.57 12.32
CA ASP A 166 -4.29 13.59 13.32
C ASP A 166 -4.31 15.01 12.73
N ARG A 167 -3.38 15.28 11.85
CA ARG A 167 -3.27 16.61 11.20
C ARG A 167 -4.40 16.86 10.20
N TRP A 168 -4.82 15.82 9.48
CA TRP A 168 -5.60 15.99 8.26
C TRP A 168 -6.99 15.37 8.25
N HIS A 169 -7.38 14.54 9.23
CA HIS A 169 -8.72 13.97 9.24
C HIS A 169 -9.81 15.06 9.16
N GLY A 170 -10.78 14.82 8.29
CA GLY A 170 -11.88 15.75 8.02
C GLY A 170 -11.50 17.02 7.26
N LYS A 171 -10.26 17.14 6.74
CA LYS A 171 -9.76 18.36 6.08
C LYS A 171 -9.46 18.18 4.59
N HIS A 172 -9.81 17.06 4.01
CA HIS A 172 -9.66 16.77 2.58
C HIS A 172 -8.21 16.90 2.05
N PRO A 173 -7.23 16.16 2.62
CA PRO A 173 -5.83 16.27 2.23
C PRO A 173 -5.62 15.91 0.76
N THR A 174 -4.71 16.64 0.15
CA THR A 174 -4.15 16.34 -1.17
C THR A 174 -2.94 15.42 -1.06
N PRO A 175 -2.45 14.83 -2.16
CA PRO A 175 -1.19 14.07 -2.14
C PRO A 175 -0.01 14.85 -1.56
N TRP A 176 0.07 16.15 -1.86
CA TRP A 176 1.12 17.04 -1.36
C TRP A 176 1.07 17.18 0.17
N ASP A 177 -0.13 17.23 0.73
CA ASP A 177 -0.32 17.29 2.20
C ASP A 177 0.16 16.00 2.86
N MET A 178 -0.07 14.85 2.22
CA MET A 178 0.44 13.56 2.66
C MET A 178 1.97 13.53 2.58
N PHE A 179 2.56 13.81 1.42
CA PHE A 179 4.02 13.77 1.22
C PHE A 179 4.75 14.71 2.18
N ASN A 180 4.26 15.95 2.30
CA ASN A 180 4.83 16.94 3.21
C ASN A 180 4.66 16.53 4.68
N SER A 181 3.55 15.90 5.05
CA SER A 181 3.35 15.40 6.42
C SER A 181 4.35 14.29 6.74
N PHE A 182 4.52 13.34 5.84
CA PHE A 182 5.49 12.26 6.03
C PHE A 182 6.93 12.79 6.14
N ASN A 183 7.34 13.71 5.27
CA ASN A 183 8.65 14.35 5.35
C ASN A 183 8.83 15.09 6.69
N ASN A 184 7.88 15.93 7.04
CA ASN A 184 7.94 16.78 8.24
C ASN A 184 7.93 15.96 9.53
N ILE A 185 7.02 14.98 9.65
CA ILE A 185 6.87 14.21 10.87
C ILE A 185 8.03 13.24 11.05
N SER A 186 8.52 12.59 9.98
CA SER A 186 9.70 11.72 10.07
C SER A 186 11.00 12.48 10.27
N GLY A 187 11.03 13.77 9.93
CA GLY A 187 12.25 14.56 9.90
C GLY A 187 13.23 14.14 8.79
N LYS A 188 12.77 13.38 7.80
CA LYS A 188 13.57 12.87 6.69
C LYS A 188 13.13 13.50 5.37
N ASP A 189 14.08 13.75 4.47
CA ASP A 189 13.73 14.08 3.09
C ASP A 189 13.35 12.80 2.34
N MET A 190 12.04 12.60 2.15
CA MET A 190 11.46 11.48 1.41
C MET A 190 11.13 11.85 -0.04
N ASN A 191 11.53 13.03 -0.54
CA ASN A 191 11.16 13.49 -1.87
C ASN A 191 11.67 12.55 -2.98
N TRP A 192 12.85 11.95 -2.79
CA TRP A 192 13.38 10.93 -3.69
C TRP A 192 12.44 9.70 -3.80
N PHE A 193 11.85 9.29 -2.66
CA PHE A 193 10.92 8.15 -2.62
C PHE A 193 9.61 8.51 -3.33
N TRP A 194 9.00 9.66 -2.97
CA TRP A 194 7.78 10.13 -3.60
C TRP A 194 7.94 10.27 -5.10
N ASN A 195 9.04 10.91 -5.55
CA ASN A 195 9.31 11.09 -6.96
C ASN A 195 9.40 9.75 -7.70
N SER A 196 10.18 8.81 -7.18
CA SER A 196 10.39 7.51 -7.82
C SER A 196 9.12 6.66 -7.87
N TRP A 197 8.36 6.59 -6.77
CA TRP A 197 7.19 5.72 -6.69
C TRP A 197 5.93 6.30 -7.30
N PHE A 198 5.70 7.61 -7.15
CA PHE A 198 4.41 8.22 -7.47
C PHE A 198 4.41 9.03 -8.76
N PHE A 199 5.55 9.59 -9.16
CA PHE A 199 5.61 10.51 -10.31
C PHE A 199 6.30 9.93 -11.55
N THR A 200 6.99 8.79 -11.44
CA THR A 200 7.74 8.22 -12.56
C THR A 200 7.24 6.84 -12.95
N TYR A 201 7.70 6.41 -14.10
CA TYR A 201 7.61 5.04 -14.55
C TYR A 201 8.79 4.25 -13.98
N GLY A 202 8.64 2.96 -13.85
CA GLY A 202 9.73 2.10 -13.46
C GLY A 202 9.23 0.82 -12.82
N TYR A 203 10.15 -0.07 -12.59
CA TYR A 203 9.92 -1.35 -11.95
C TYR A 203 11.15 -1.74 -11.13
N ILE A 204 10.98 -2.72 -10.26
CA ILE A 204 12.08 -3.25 -9.47
C ILE A 204 12.84 -4.24 -10.34
N ASP A 205 14.04 -3.88 -10.74
CA ASP A 205 14.99 -4.73 -11.45
C ASP A 205 16.38 -4.47 -10.90
N LEU A 206 16.86 -5.39 -10.08
CA LEU A 206 18.11 -5.28 -9.37
C LEU A 206 19.07 -6.37 -9.88
N ALA A 207 20.27 -6.00 -10.23
CA ALA A 207 21.31 -6.92 -10.69
C ALA A 207 22.58 -6.79 -9.86
N VAL A 208 23.27 -7.91 -9.62
CA VAL A 208 24.64 -7.87 -9.10
C VAL A 208 25.56 -7.44 -10.24
N ALA A 209 26.11 -6.24 -10.12
CA ALA A 209 27.01 -5.65 -11.13
C ALA A 209 28.48 -6.04 -10.91
N GLY A 210 28.86 -6.39 -9.67
CA GLY A 210 30.22 -6.82 -9.36
C GLY A 210 30.39 -7.20 -7.89
N ILE A 211 31.46 -7.95 -7.65
CA ILE A 211 31.92 -8.31 -6.31
C ILE A 211 33.44 -8.01 -6.26
N GLU A 212 33.83 -7.18 -5.31
CA GLU A 212 35.23 -6.85 -5.09
C GLU A 212 35.68 -7.38 -3.72
N LYS A 213 36.78 -8.11 -3.72
CA LYS A 213 37.42 -8.55 -2.48
C LYS A 213 38.25 -7.39 -1.90
N ARG A 214 38.04 -7.09 -0.62
CA ARG A 214 38.74 -6.04 0.13
C ARG A 214 39.52 -6.65 1.29
N THR A 215 40.39 -5.88 1.91
CA THR A 215 41.20 -6.31 3.05
C THR A 215 40.34 -6.58 4.30
N ASP A 216 39.21 -5.92 4.40
CA ASP A 216 38.26 -5.96 5.52
C ASP A 216 36.95 -6.69 5.20
N GLY A 217 36.84 -7.33 4.02
CA GLY A 217 35.64 -8.03 3.59
C GLY A 217 35.45 -8.10 2.09
N SER A 218 34.19 -8.03 1.64
CA SER A 218 33.84 -7.96 0.23
C SER A 218 32.79 -6.88 -0.01
N ALA A 219 32.94 -6.14 -1.09
CA ALA A 219 31.96 -5.18 -1.55
C ALA A 219 31.13 -5.77 -2.68
N VAL A 220 29.82 -5.76 -2.54
CA VAL A 220 28.86 -6.19 -3.58
C VAL A 220 28.23 -4.95 -4.18
N THR A 221 28.40 -4.75 -5.48
CA THR A 221 27.78 -3.65 -6.21
C THR A 221 26.46 -4.10 -6.80
N ILE A 222 25.37 -3.46 -6.39
CA ILE A 222 24.02 -3.69 -6.92
C ILE A 222 23.68 -2.55 -7.89
N LYS A 223 23.27 -2.93 -9.11
CA LYS A 223 22.75 -2.00 -10.11
C LYS A 223 21.22 -2.03 -10.05
N ASN A 224 20.62 -0.83 -9.95
CA ASN A 224 19.19 -0.65 -10.15
C ASN A 224 18.92 -0.41 -11.66
N ALA A 225 18.51 -1.44 -12.37
CA ALA A 225 18.27 -1.37 -13.82
C ALA A 225 16.85 -0.90 -14.14
N GLY A 226 15.87 -1.17 -13.27
CA GLY A 226 14.46 -0.83 -13.50
C GLY A 226 14.07 0.59 -13.07
N GLY A 227 14.94 1.30 -12.34
CA GLY A 227 14.73 2.67 -11.91
C GLY A 227 13.99 2.84 -10.58
N PHE A 228 13.25 1.84 -10.10
CA PHE A 228 12.61 1.92 -8.78
C PHE A 228 13.59 1.56 -7.67
N PRO A 229 13.74 2.42 -6.65
CA PRO A 229 14.46 2.05 -5.44
C PRO A 229 13.69 0.98 -4.66
N ALA A 230 14.38 -0.07 -4.26
CA ALA A 230 13.83 -1.14 -3.45
C ALA A 230 14.84 -1.58 -2.39
N PRO A 231 14.36 -2.09 -1.24
CA PRO A 231 15.22 -2.77 -0.27
C PRO A 231 15.91 -3.98 -0.93
N VAL A 232 17.16 -4.23 -0.54
CA VAL A 232 17.96 -5.34 -1.07
C VAL A 232 18.44 -6.21 0.08
N ASN A 233 18.07 -7.48 0.05
CA ASN A 233 18.65 -8.49 0.92
C ASN A 233 19.74 -9.24 0.15
N ILE A 234 20.98 -9.20 0.64
CA ILE A 234 22.09 -9.92 0.06
C ILE A 234 22.36 -11.15 0.91
N VAL A 235 22.28 -12.33 0.30
CA VAL A 235 22.65 -13.61 0.92
C VAL A 235 23.96 -14.04 0.31
N VAL A 236 24.95 -14.29 1.15
CA VAL A 236 26.27 -14.80 0.74
C VAL A 236 26.37 -16.25 1.21
N THR A 237 26.56 -17.17 0.27
CA THR A 237 26.80 -18.58 0.58
C THR A 237 28.27 -18.88 0.33
N PHE A 238 28.95 -19.45 1.31
CA PHE A 238 30.35 -19.88 1.20
C PHE A 238 30.40 -21.36 0.80
N GLU A 239 31.47 -21.74 0.09
CA GLU A 239 31.64 -23.13 -0.39
C GLU A 239 31.80 -24.15 0.76
N ASP A 240 32.17 -23.68 1.94
CA ASP A 240 32.47 -24.53 3.11
C ASP A 240 31.25 -24.75 4.04
N ASN A 241 30.05 -24.48 3.59
CA ASN A 241 28.79 -24.69 4.34
C ASN A 241 27.82 -25.59 3.57
#